data_b9188b7158cba98f57c16e66a4c05437
#
_entry.id   b9188b7158cba98f57c16e66a4c05437
#
_cell.length_a   1.000
_cell.length_b   1.000
_cell.length_c   1.000
_cell.angle_alpha   90.00
_cell.angle_beta   90.00
_cell.angle_gamma   90.00
#
_symmetry.space_group_name_H-M   'P 1'
#
loop_
_entity.id
_entity.type
_entity.pdbx_description
1 polymer ?
#
loop_
_entity_poly.entity_id
_entity_poly.type
_entity_poly.pdbx_seq_one_letter_code
_entity_poly.pdbx_strand_id
1 'polypeptide(L)'
;RYGFEGYPVVEDGRVIGLLNRRNVDRALQHKLKTTARDLMDGGEVSVLPSDSVLKLQELMTVSGWGQVPVLDAPGGEVIGIVTRTDLLGALQPVNNIPSQDEVIAKLEQALPQTRLKFLRDIAQRAAEFGVSAYIVGGFVRDLVLDLPSQDFDIVIEGDAIAFGKNLAKELGGRVVSHSRFGTAKWIINEEKTTIAKAIFGDVIQDIELLPDHLDLISARTEFYEKPAALPTVERSSIKMDLHRRDFTINTLALQLDGQHFGTLYDFWGGLADLQDGKIKVLHALSF
;
A
#
# COMPACT_ATOMS: atom_id res chain seq x y z
N ARG A 1 -4.56 0.03 -15.49
CA ARG A 1 -5.30 -0.90 -14.60
C ARG A 1 -4.81 -0.83 -13.15
N TYR A 2 -3.53 -0.52 -12.91
CA TYR A 2 -2.90 -0.62 -11.59
C TYR A 2 -2.48 0.74 -10.99
N GLY A 3 -2.79 1.86 -11.63
CA GLY A 3 -2.58 3.20 -11.10
C GLY A 3 -1.12 3.66 -10.93
N PHE A 4 -0.15 2.90 -11.43
CA PHE A 4 1.26 3.32 -11.37
C PHE A 4 1.54 4.52 -12.27
N GLU A 5 2.47 5.38 -11.85
CA GLU A 5 2.83 6.60 -12.58
C GLU A 5 3.65 6.34 -13.84
N GLY A 6 4.33 5.19 -13.91
CA GLY A 6 5.13 4.81 -15.07
C GLY A 6 5.40 3.31 -15.15
N TYR A 7 5.71 2.85 -16.34
CA TYR A 7 6.01 1.46 -16.64
C TYR A 7 7.27 1.37 -17.49
N PRO A 8 8.26 0.53 -17.15
CA PRO A 8 9.37 0.22 -18.04
C PRO A 8 8.85 -0.41 -19.32
N VAL A 9 9.33 0.05 -20.46
CA VAL A 9 9.10 -0.59 -21.75
C VAL A 9 10.32 -1.45 -22.06
N VAL A 10 10.07 -2.74 -22.26
CA VAL A 10 11.12 -3.74 -22.48
C VAL A 10 10.97 -4.34 -23.88
N GLU A 11 12.06 -4.48 -24.61
CA GLU A 11 12.16 -5.15 -25.90
C GLU A 11 13.37 -6.08 -25.85
N ASP A 12 13.19 -7.34 -26.24
CA ASP A 12 14.22 -8.39 -26.20
C ASP A 12 14.95 -8.49 -24.84
N GLY A 13 14.20 -8.30 -23.74
CA GLY A 13 14.73 -8.34 -22.36
C GLY A 13 15.43 -7.05 -21.91
N ARG A 14 15.55 -6.02 -22.75
CA ARG A 14 16.22 -4.76 -22.41
C ARG A 14 15.22 -3.63 -22.22
N VAL A 15 15.47 -2.77 -21.24
CA VAL A 15 14.71 -1.53 -21.05
C VAL A 15 15.04 -0.59 -22.21
N ILE A 16 14.02 -0.21 -22.97
CA ILE A 16 14.15 0.74 -24.10
C ILE A 16 13.49 2.09 -23.80
N GLY A 17 12.77 2.22 -22.71
CA GLY A 17 12.13 3.46 -22.34
C GLY A 17 11.24 3.34 -21.10
N LEU A 18 10.65 4.47 -20.71
CA LEU A 18 9.67 4.57 -19.64
C LEU A 18 8.36 5.13 -20.19
N LEU A 19 7.27 4.39 -20.03
CA LEU A 19 5.93 4.83 -20.40
C LEU A 19 5.30 5.55 -19.22
N ASN A 20 5.12 6.85 -19.33
CA ASN A 20 4.49 7.68 -18.31
C ASN A 20 2.96 7.66 -18.42
N ARG A 21 2.27 7.62 -17.27
CA ARG A 21 0.80 7.71 -17.20
C ARG A 21 0.29 8.96 -17.95
N ARG A 22 0.94 10.11 -17.78
CA ARG A 22 0.57 11.36 -18.46
C ARG A 22 0.52 11.23 -19.98
N ASN A 23 1.46 10.50 -20.58
CA ASN A 23 1.49 10.29 -22.03
C ASN A 23 0.34 9.36 -22.48
N VAL A 24 0.05 8.32 -21.68
CA VAL A 24 -1.07 7.40 -21.91
C VAL A 24 -2.42 8.13 -21.81
N ASP A 25 -2.63 8.90 -20.75
CA ASP A 25 -3.87 9.64 -20.52
C ASP A 25 -4.12 10.64 -21.66
N ARG A 26 -3.07 11.34 -22.13
CA ARG A 26 -3.16 12.23 -23.30
C ARG A 26 -3.55 11.48 -24.55
N ALA A 27 -2.94 10.32 -24.82
CA ALA A 27 -3.26 9.51 -25.98
C ALA A 27 -4.71 9.01 -25.95
N LEU A 28 -5.20 8.60 -24.78
CA LEU A 28 -6.59 8.18 -24.57
C LEU A 28 -7.58 9.32 -24.77
N GLN A 29 -7.31 10.51 -24.22
CA GLN A 29 -8.14 11.71 -24.41
C GLN A 29 -8.29 12.07 -25.89
N HIS A 30 -7.22 11.96 -26.66
CA HIS A 30 -7.22 12.26 -28.09
C HIS A 30 -7.55 11.06 -28.98
N LYS A 31 -7.93 9.90 -28.38
CA LYS A 31 -8.25 8.64 -29.09
C LYS A 31 -7.19 8.24 -30.11
N LEU A 32 -5.91 8.45 -29.77
CA LEU A 32 -4.80 8.12 -30.67
C LEU A 32 -4.64 6.59 -30.73
N LYS A 33 -4.51 6.09 -31.95
CA LYS A 33 -4.08 4.69 -32.19
C LYS A 33 -2.56 4.67 -32.17
N THR A 34 -1.98 4.24 -31.05
CA THR A 34 -0.54 4.33 -30.82
C THR A 34 -0.08 3.15 -29.97
N THR A 35 1.22 2.87 -29.96
CA THR A 35 1.83 1.80 -29.17
C THR A 35 2.54 2.36 -27.93
N ALA A 36 2.93 1.50 -27.00
CA ALA A 36 3.77 1.91 -25.85
C ALA A 36 5.09 2.54 -26.29
N ARG A 37 5.68 2.03 -27.39
CA ARG A 37 6.91 2.54 -27.98
C ARG A 37 6.78 3.98 -28.50
N ASP A 38 5.62 4.33 -29.04
CA ASP A 38 5.36 5.68 -29.57
C ASP A 38 5.14 6.71 -28.46
N LEU A 39 4.72 6.25 -27.27
CA LEU A 39 4.36 7.10 -26.14
C LEU A 39 5.44 7.16 -25.04
N MET A 40 6.38 6.23 -25.03
CA MET A 40 7.43 6.20 -24.02
C MET A 40 8.43 7.34 -24.17
N ASP A 41 9.03 7.72 -23.06
CA ASP A 41 10.26 8.48 -23.06
C ASP A 41 11.40 7.49 -23.30
N GLY A 42 12.01 7.55 -24.48
CA GLY A 42 13.03 6.61 -24.92
C GLY A 42 14.34 6.77 -24.15
N GLY A 43 15.02 5.65 -23.92
CA GLY A 43 16.34 5.59 -23.28
C GLY A 43 16.58 4.28 -22.53
N GLU A 44 17.84 3.86 -22.48
CA GLU A 44 18.28 2.66 -21.73
C GLU A 44 18.73 3.06 -20.32
N VAL A 45 17.85 3.75 -19.55
CA VAL A 45 18.17 4.20 -18.21
C VAL A 45 17.76 3.17 -17.18
N SER A 46 18.70 2.69 -16.40
CA SER A 46 18.47 1.71 -15.34
C SER A 46 19.54 1.81 -14.26
N VAL A 47 19.28 1.24 -13.09
CA VAL A 47 20.23 1.07 -12.00
C VAL A 47 20.26 -0.38 -11.54
N LEU A 48 21.33 -0.74 -10.83
CA LEU A 48 21.49 -2.02 -10.15
C LEU A 48 21.27 -1.84 -8.64
N PRO A 49 20.92 -2.91 -7.90
CA PRO A 49 20.83 -2.84 -6.42
C PRO A 49 22.12 -2.38 -5.73
N SER A 50 23.28 -2.58 -6.38
CA SER A 50 24.60 -2.16 -5.89
C SER A 50 24.96 -0.70 -6.23
N ASP A 51 24.17 -0.03 -7.05
CA ASP A 51 24.43 1.36 -7.44
C ASP A 51 24.15 2.32 -6.27
N SER A 52 24.93 3.41 -6.20
CA SER A 52 24.76 4.39 -5.14
C SER A 52 23.53 5.29 -5.38
N VAL A 53 23.01 5.84 -4.29
CA VAL A 53 21.92 6.85 -4.32
C VAL A 53 22.33 8.08 -5.14
N LEU A 54 23.61 8.46 -5.11
CA LEU A 54 24.13 9.57 -5.94
C LEU A 54 24.04 9.27 -7.43
N LYS A 55 24.39 8.06 -7.86
CA LYS A 55 24.23 7.63 -9.26
C LYS A 55 22.77 7.68 -9.70
N LEU A 56 21.87 7.22 -8.86
CA LEU A 56 20.41 7.30 -9.11
C LEU A 56 19.97 8.77 -9.27
N GLN A 57 20.41 9.66 -8.38
CA GLN A 57 20.12 11.11 -8.45
C GLN A 57 20.61 11.73 -9.76
N GLU A 58 21.83 11.41 -10.16
CA GLU A 58 22.43 11.88 -11.41
C GLU A 58 21.62 11.39 -12.62
N LEU A 59 21.30 10.10 -12.68
CA LEU A 59 20.49 9.51 -13.75
C LEU A 59 19.11 10.15 -13.85
N MET A 60 18.41 10.36 -12.72
CA MET A 60 17.11 11.03 -12.70
C MET A 60 17.19 12.49 -13.15
N THR A 61 18.30 13.16 -12.84
CA THR A 61 18.52 14.55 -13.24
C THR A 61 18.81 14.68 -14.74
N VAL A 62 19.65 13.81 -15.27
CA VAL A 62 20.07 13.84 -16.68
C VAL A 62 18.95 13.33 -17.60
N SER A 63 18.30 12.24 -17.25
CA SER A 63 17.20 11.67 -18.08
C SER A 63 15.89 12.43 -17.94
N GLY A 64 15.68 13.17 -16.86
CA GLY A 64 14.39 13.77 -16.49
C GLY A 64 13.36 12.75 -15.99
N TRP A 65 13.71 11.46 -15.92
CA TRP A 65 12.79 10.41 -15.47
C TRP A 65 12.51 10.53 -13.98
N GLY A 66 11.23 10.47 -13.60
CA GLY A 66 10.80 10.43 -12.20
C GLY A 66 10.86 9.05 -11.58
N GLN A 67 11.10 8.02 -12.41
CA GLN A 67 11.16 6.61 -12.03
C GLN A 67 12.24 5.94 -12.86
N VAL A 68 13.05 5.08 -12.24
CA VAL A 68 14.16 4.38 -12.90
C VAL A 68 14.02 2.87 -12.62
N PRO A 69 14.00 2.02 -13.65
CA PRO A 69 14.01 0.57 -13.49
C PRO A 69 15.25 0.08 -12.77
N VAL A 70 15.09 -0.93 -11.92
CA VAL A 70 16.18 -1.64 -11.26
C VAL A 70 16.35 -2.99 -11.95
N LEU A 71 17.56 -3.28 -12.41
CA LEU A 71 17.90 -4.55 -13.03
C LEU A 71 18.69 -5.42 -12.06
N ASP A 72 18.56 -6.75 -12.18
CA ASP A 72 19.35 -7.71 -11.41
C ASP A 72 20.84 -7.69 -11.77
N ALA A 73 21.15 -7.46 -13.06
CA ALA A 73 22.50 -7.35 -13.62
C ALA A 73 22.50 -6.36 -14.80
N PRO A 74 23.68 -5.92 -15.28
CA PRO A 74 23.76 -5.09 -16.49
C PRO A 74 23.13 -5.77 -17.71
N GLY A 75 22.04 -5.16 -18.24
CA GLY A 75 21.25 -5.73 -19.34
C GLY A 75 20.39 -6.95 -18.97
N GLY A 76 20.21 -7.21 -17.68
CA GLY A 76 19.40 -8.28 -17.12
C GLY A 76 17.91 -7.93 -16.98
N GLU A 77 17.20 -8.69 -16.14
CA GLU A 77 15.77 -8.53 -15.95
C GLU A 77 15.42 -7.36 -15.04
N VAL A 78 14.25 -6.76 -15.26
CA VAL A 78 13.72 -5.72 -14.37
C VAL A 78 13.17 -6.37 -13.11
N ILE A 79 13.83 -6.14 -11.97
CA ILE A 79 13.46 -6.67 -10.66
C ILE A 79 12.70 -5.65 -9.80
N GLY A 80 12.66 -4.38 -10.21
CA GLY A 80 11.99 -3.33 -9.46
C GLY A 80 12.00 -2.00 -10.19
N ILE A 81 11.46 -1.00 -9.53
CA ILE A 81 11.49 0.39 -9.96
C ILE A 81 11.73 1.29 -8.75
N VAL A 82 12.58 2.29 -8.89
CA VAL A 82 12.84 3.29 -7.86
C VAL A 82 12.34 4.64 -8.34
N THR A 83 11.68 5.39 -7.46
CA THR A 83 11.03 6.66 -7.79
C THR A 83 11.80 7.85 -7.21
N ARG A 84 11.49 9.07 -7.71
CA ARG A 84 12.03 10.31 -7.14
C ARG A 84 11.67 10.48 -5.66
N THR A 85 10.50 9.99 -5.23
CA THR A 85 10.10 10.02 -3.82
C THR A 85 10.97 9.10 -2.97
N ASP A 86 11.32 7.91 -3.47
CA ASP A 86 12.23 6.99 -2.79
C ASP A 86 13.62 7.59 -2.65
N LEU A 87 14.11 8.26 -3.72
CA LEU A 87 15.37 9.00 -3.70
C LEU A 87 15.35 10.12 -2.64
N LEU A 88 14.28 10.93 -2.61
CA LEU A 88 14.16 12.00 -1.62
C LEU A 88 14.10 11.43 -0.19
N GLY A 89 13.40 10.32 0.01
CA GLY A 89 13.38 9.59 1.28
C GLY A 89 14.77 9.13 1.72
N ALA A 90 15.56 8.59 0.78
CA ALA A 90 16.91 8.12 1.05
C ALA A 90 17.93 9.26 1.31
N LEU A 91 17.66 10.47 0.82
CA LEU A 91 18.49 11.66 1.03
C LEU A 91 18.10 12.44 2.30
N GLN A 92 16.93 12.17 2.89
CA GLN A 92 16.58 12.75 4.18
C GLN A 92 17.46 12.14 5.28
N PRO A 93 17.81 12.91 6.35
CA PRO A 93 18.47 12.33 7.51
C PRO A 93 17.61 11.16 7.98
N VAL A 94 18.28 10.03 8.27
CA VAL A 94 17.64 8.75 8.64
C VAL A 94 16.55 9.04 9.65
N ASN A 95 15.30 9.12 9.19
CA ASN A 95 14.18 8.99 10.09
C ASN A 95 14.33 7.60 10.68
N ASN A 96 14.35 7.50 12.01
CA ASN A 96 14.40 6.23 12.72
C ASN A 96 13.10 5.47 12.42
N ILE A 97 12.98 4.91 11.22
CA ILE A 97 11.89 3.99 10.90
C ILE A 97 12.15 2.77 11.79
N PRO A 98 11.22 2.45 12.70
CA PRO A 98 11.38 1.27 13.56
C PRO A 98 11.61 0.04 12.70
N SER A 99 12.51 -0.84 13.15
CA SER A 99 12.74 -2.12 12.52
C SER A 99 11.46 -2.97 12.55
N GLN A 100 11.38 -3.94 11.66
CA GLN A 100 10.26 -4.87 11.62
C GLN A 100 10.02 -5.55 12.97
N ASP A 101 11.11 -5.98 13.66
CA ASP A 101 11.03 -6.62 14.97
C ASP A 101 10.50 -5.67 16.05
N GLU A 102 10.91 -4.40 16.04
CA GLU A 102 10.40 -3.38 16.97
C GLU A 102 8.90 -3.14 16.76
N VAL A 103 8.45 -3.08 15.51
CA VAL A 103 7.02 -2.91 15.20
C VAL A 103 6.22 -4.14 15.60
N ILE A 104 6.74 -5.35 15.37
CA ILE A 104 6.09 -6.60 15.83
C ILE A 104 5.97 -6.60 17.36
N ALA A 105 7.02 -6.23 18.08
CA ALA A 105 6.97 -6.14 19.54
C ALA A 105 5.93 -5.13 20.04
N LYS A 106 5.79 -3.98 19.36
CA LYS A 106 4.72 -3.00 19.64
C LYS A 106 3.32 -3.57 19.36
N LEU A 107 3.13 -4.31 18.26
CA LEU A 107 1.85 -4.97 17.96
C LEU A 107 1.48 -6.00 19.03
N GLU A 108 2.47 -6.78 19.52
CA GLU A 108 2.27 -7.79 20.56
C GLU A 108 1.90 -7.17 21.92
N GLN A 109 2.34 -5.95 22.18
CA GLN A 109 1.97 -5.19 23.37
C GLN A 109 0.61 -4.50 23.22
N ALA A 110 0.29 -3.99 22.02
CA ALA A 110 -0.94 -3.22 21.77
C ALA A 110 -2.18 -4.11 21.60
N LEU A 111 -2.02 -5.31 21.01
CA LEU A 111 -3.13 -6.19 20.67
C LEU A 111 -3.18 -7.44 21.55
N PRO A 112 -4.38 -7.86 21.99
CA PRO A 112 -4.56 -9.19 22.58
C PRO A 112 -4.06 -10.30 21.65
N GLN A 113 -3.50 -11.37 22.19
CA GLN A 113 -2.95 -12.48 21.42
C GLN A 113 -3.95 -13.07 20.42
N THR A 114 -5.23 -13.13 20.78
CA THR A 114 -6.31 -13.61 19.91
C THR A 114 -6.45 -12.69 18.68
N ARG A 115 -6.40 -11.37 18.84
CA ARG A 115 -6.48 -10.42 17.71
C ARG A 115 -5.23 -10.47 16.84
N LEU A 116 -4.06 -10.62 17.44
CA LEU A 116 -2.81 -10.73 16.69
C LEU A 116 -2.77 -12.00 15.82
N LYS A 117 -3.19 -13.15 16.39
CA LYS A 117 -3.32 -14.41 15.64
C LYS A 117 -4.35 -14.31 14.52
N PHE A 118 -5.50 -13.69 14.81
CA PHE A 118 -6.51 -13.40 13.80
C PHE A 118 -5.93 -12.56 12.65
N LEU A 119 -5.22 -11.48 12.97
CA LEU A 119 -4.60 -10.60 11.99
C LEU A 119 -3.58 -11.36 11.12
N ARG A 120 -2.77 -12.24 11.72
CA ARG A 120 -1.79 -13.07 11.00
C ARG A 120 -2.48 -14.08 10.06
N ASP A 121 -3.59 -14.69 10.47
CA ASP A 121 -4.37 -15.60 9.60
C ASP A 121 -4.96 -14.84 8.40
N ILE A 122 -5.57 -13.67 8.64
CA ILE A 122 -6.10 -12.83 7.55
C ILE A 122 -5.00 -12.41 6.58
N ALA A 123 -3.83 -12.05 7.09
CA ALA A 123 -2.66 -11.68 6.29
C ALA A 123 -2.15 -12.84 5.43
N GLN A 124 -2.10 -14.04 5.98
CA GLN A 124 -1.72 -15.25 5.24
C GLN A 124 -2.73 -15.54 4.11
N ARG A 125 -4.03 -15.45 4.41
CA ARG A 125 -5.08 -15.64 3.39
C ARG A 125 -5.05 -14.57 2.31
N ALA A 126 -4.68 -13.34 2.63
CA ALA A 126 -4.47 -12.28 1.63
C ALA A 126 -3.34 -12.66 0.67
N ALA A 127 -2.21 -13.13 1.19
CA ALA A 127 -1.08 -13.60 0.38
C ALA A 127 -1.46 -14.79 -0.51
N GLU A 128 -2.20 -15.78 0.02
CA GLU A 128 -2.70 -16.93 -0.73
C GLU A 128 -3.72 -16.53 -1.80
N PHE A 129 -4.53 -15.52 -1.53
CA PHE A 129 -5.46 -14.93 -2.50
C PHE A 129 -4.75 -14.08 -3.58
N GLY A 130 -3.48 -13.74 -3.37
CA GLY A 130 -2.65 -12.97 -4.31
C GLY A 130 -2.82 -11.45 -4.18
N VAL A 131 -3.10 -10.95 -2.98
CA VAL A 131 -3.20 -9.51 -2.69
C VAL A 131 -2.33 -9.15 -1.48
N SER A 132 -1.83 -7.91 -1.46
CA SER A 132 -1.13 -7.39 -0.28
C SER A 132 -2.10 -6.66 0.65
N ALA A 133 -1.91 -6.86 1.96
CA ALA A 133 -2.74 -6.29 3.00
C ALA A 133 -1.93 -5.35 3.91
N TYR A 134 -2.55 -4.22 4.27
CA TYR A 134 -1.93 -3.19 5.09
C TYR A 134 -2.90 -2.66 6.14
N ILE A 135 -2.41 -2.37 7.35
CA ILE A 135 -3.09 -1.46 8.26
C ILE A 135 -2.55 -0.05 7.98
N VAL A 136 -3.41 0.97 8.03
CA VAL A 136 -3.03 2.34 7.67
C VAL A 136 -3.62 3.39 8.63
N GLY A 137 -3.00 4.55 8.64
CA GLY A 137 -3.57 5.74 9.28
C GLY A 137 -3.51 5.73 10.80
N GLY A 138 -4.66 6.01 11.44
CA GLY A 138 -4.75 6.28 12.87
C GLY A 138 -4.17 5.19 13.75
N PHE A 139 -4.48 3.92 13.46
CA PHE A 139 -3.93 2.79 14.23
C PHE A 139 -2.40 2.75 14.18
N VAL A 140 -1.81 2.92 12.99
CA VAL A 140 -0.34 2.87 12.84
C VAL A 140 0.32 4.05 13.54
N ARG A 141 -0.27 5.25 13.44
CA ARG A 141 0.16 6.43 14.18
C ARG A 141 0.13 6.18 15.69
N ASP A 142 -0.98 5.66 16.19
CA ASP A 142 -1.18 5.42 17.63
C ASP A 142 -0.24 4.31 18.13
N LEU A 143 -0.01 3.26 17.32
CA LEU A 143 0.97 2.21 17.60
C LEU A 143 2.40 2.78 17.75
N VAL A 144 2.80 3.69 16.85
CA VAL A 144 4.11 4.36 16.91
C VAL A 144 4.26 5.20 18.19
N LEU A 145 3.17 5.86 18.59
CA LEU A 145 3.11 6.70 19.79
C LEU A 145 2.87 5.93 21.11
N ASP A 146 2.82 4.59 21.05
CA ASP A 146 2.48 3.70 22.18
C ASP A 146 1.14 4.05 22.83
N LEU A 147 0.19 4.55 22.03
CA LEU A 147 -1.17 4.86 22.45
C LEU A 147 -2.11 3.67 22.24
N PRO A 148 -3.09 3.45 23.15
CA PRO A 148 -4.04 2.36 22.98
C PRO A 148 -4.93 2.61 21.76
N SER A 149 -4.93 1.68 20.81
CA SER A 149 -5.84 1.66 19.67
C SER A 149 -6.17 0.23 19.34
N GLN A 150 -7.44 -0.07 19.09
CA GLN A 150 -7.89 -1.43 18.79
C GLN A 150 -8.66 -1.51 17.46
N ASP A 151 -9.09 -0.39 16.93
CA ASP A 151 -9.85 -0.32 15.68
C ASP A 151 -8.88 -0.03 14.53
N PHE A 152 -8.85 -0.93 13.57
CA PHE A 152 -8.04 -0.78 12.37
C PHE A 152 -8.81 -1.22 11.13
N ASP A 153 -8.58 -0.48 10.06
CA ASP A 153 -9.03 -0.83 8.72
C ASP A 153 -7.91 -1.56 7.99
N ILE A 154 -8.27 -2.59 7.22
CA ILE A 154 -7.31 -3.27 6.34
C ILE A 154 -7.47 -2.74 4.92
N VAL A 155 -6.41 -2.14 4.41
CA VAL A 155 -6.30 -1.73 3.02
C VAL A 155 -5.70 -2.87 2.21
N ILE A 156 -6.39 -3.25 1.14
CA ILE A 156 -6.01 -4.32 0.22
C ILE A 156 -5.51 -3.70 -1.07
N GLU A 157 -4.27 -3.97 -1.42
CA GLU A 157 -3.74 -3.66 -2.75
C GLU A 157 -4.27 -4.71 -3.75
N GLY A 158 -5.52 -4.50 -4.18
CA GLY A 158 -6.28 -5.43 -4.99
C GLY A 158 -7.78 -5.23 -4.84
N ASP A 159 -8.55 -6.33 -4.99
CA ASP A 159 -10.01 -6.34 -4.85
C ASP A 159 -10.42 -6.73 -3.42
N ALA A 160 -10.64 -5.74 -2.54
CA ALA A 160 -11.08 -5.96 -1.18
C ALA A 160 -12.46 -6.64 -1.09
N ILE A 161 -13.35 -6.38 -2.06
CA ILE A 161 -14.68 -7.01 -2.08
C ILE A 161 -14.57 -8.50 -2.42
N ALA A 162 -13.76 -8.84 -3.42
CA ALA A 162 -13.52 -10.22 -3.80
C ALA A 162 -12.81 -10.99 -2.67
N PHE A 163 -11.81 -10.37 -2.04
CA PHE A 163 -11.12 -10.95 -0.89
C PHE A 163 -12.06 -11.16 0.31
N GLY A 164 -12.87 -10.15 0.67
CA GLY A 164 -13.85 -10.28 1.75
C GLY A 164 -14.88 -11.41 1.51
N LYS A 165 -15.34 -11.56 0.26
CA LYS A 165 -16.22 -12.68 -0.13
C LYS A 165 -15.51 -14.03 -0.02
N ASN A 166 -14.22 -14.09 -0.34
CA ASN A 166 -13.42 -15.29 -0.16
C ASN A 166 -13.29 -15.67 1.32
N LEU A 167 -12.98 -14.69 2.20
CA LEU A 167 -12.95 -14.91 3.64
C LEU A 167 -14.28 -15.46 4.18
N ALA A 168 -15.40 -14.86 3.80
CA ALA A 168 -16.72 -15.32 4.22
C ALA A 168 -17.05 -16.73 3.70
N LYS A 169 -16.59 -17.08 2.50
CA LYS A 169 -16.77 -18.42 1.93
C LYS A 169 -15.95 -19.49 2.70
N GLU A 170 -14.75 -19.16 3.13
CA GLU A 170 -13.84 -20.10 3.79
C GLU A 170 -14.09 -20.21 5.30
N LEU A 171 -14.35 -19.09 5.95
CA LEU A 171 -14.41 -18.98 7.41
C LEU A 171 -15.82 -18.82 7.95
N GLY A 172 -16.77 -18.41 7.12
CA GLY A 172 -18.12 -18.05 7.57
C GLY A 172 -18.28 -16.53 7.73
N GLY A 173 -19.40 -16.12 8.31
CA GLY A 173 -19.79 -14.72 8.38
C GLY A 173 -20.42 -14.22 7.08
N ARG A 174 -20.72 -12.92 7.02
CA ARG A 174 -21.34 -12.30 5.85
C ARG A 174 -20.63 -11.02 5.44
N VAL A 175 -20.71 -10.68 4.15
CA VAL A 175 -20.08 -9.47 3.59
C VAL A 175 -21.13 -8.47 3.15
N VAL A 176 -20.99 -7.25 3.63
CA VAL A 176 -21.68 -6.06 3.08
C VAL A 176 -20.66 -5.28 2.28
N SER A 177 -20.95 -4.97 1.02
CA SER A 177 -20.00 -4.31 0.14
C SER A 177 -20.58 -3.08 -0.55
N HIS A 178 -19.72 -2.09 -0.80
CA HIS A 178 -20.02 -0.87 -1.53
C HIS A 178 -19.10 -0.78 -2.75
N SER A 179 -19.57 -1.32 -3.89
CA SER A 179 -18.79 -1.43 -5.12
C SER A 179 -18.27 -0.09 -5.63
N ARG A 180 -19.05 0.99 -5.46
CA ARG A 180 -18.63 2.34 -5.86
C ARG A 180 -17.32 2.79 -5.20
N PHE A 181 -17.10 2.39 -3.94
CA PHE A 181 -15.93 2.81 -3.16
C PHE A 181 -14.89 1.71 -3.01
N GLY A 182 -15.14 0.52 -3.55
CA GLY A 182 -14.25 -0.63 -3.42
C GLY A 182 -14.08 -1.09 -1.98
N THR A 183 -15.14 -0.98 -1.14
CA THR A 183 -15.08 -1.34 0.27
C THR A 183 -15.97 -2.55 0.58
N ALA A 184 -15.55 -3.35 1.54
CA ALA A 184 -16.31 -4.47 2.06
C ALA A 184 -16.19 -4.50 3.58
N LYS A 185 -17.29 -4.77 4.26
CA LYS A 185 -17.35 -5.04 5.69
C LYS A 185 -17.67 -6.53 5.87
N TRP A 186 -16.70 -7.28 6.38
CA TRP A 186 -16.91 -8.68 6.75
C TRP A 186 -17.42 -8.74 8.18
N ILE A 187 -18.65 -9.19 8.34
CA ILE A 187 -19.36 -9.27 9.62
C ILE A 187 -19.12 -10.65 10.23
N ILE A 188 -18.56 -10.65 11.44
CA ILE A 188 -18.02 -11.80 12.15
C ILE A 188 -18.90 -12.16 13.37
N ASN A 189 -19.51 -11.15 14.00
CA ASN A 189 -20.15 -11.26 15.32
C ASN A 189 -21.18 -12.40 15.44
N GLU A 190 -21.91 -12.70 14.37
CA GLU A 190 -22.95 -13.74 14.36
C GLU A 190 -22.35 -15.16 14.32
N GLU A 191 -21.11 -15.30 13.86
CA GLU A 191 -20.43 -16.59 13.65
C GLU A 191 -19.03 -16.66 14.30
N LYS A 192 -18.74 -15.82 15.31
CA LYS A 192 -17.42 -15.75 16.00
C LYS A 192 -16.89 -17.13 16.38
N THR A 193 -17.74 -18.01 16.93
CA THR A 193 -17.33 -19.36 17.35
C THR A 193 -16.88 -20.22 16.16
N THR A 194 -17.61 -20.18 15.06
CA THR A 194 -17.27 -20.94 13.83
C THR A 194 -15.96 -20.44 13.25
N ILE A 195 -15.84 -19.12 13.12
CA ILE A 195 -14.65 -18.45 12.58
C ILE A 195 -13.43 -18.71 13.47
N ALA A 196 -13.59 -18.59 14.80
CA ALA A 196 -12.53 -18.88 15.74
C ALA A 196 -12.05 -20.34 15.63
N LYS A 197 -12.96 -21.30 15.50
CA LYS A 197 -12.59 -22.72 15.28
C LYS A 197 -11.82 -22.92 13.98
N ALA A 198 -12.23 -22.25 12.91
CA ALA A 198 -11.55 -22.35 11.61
C ALA A 198 -10.12 -21.78 11.65
N ILE A 199 -9.90 -20.74 12.45
CA ILE A 199 -8.57 -20.05 12.54
C ILE A 199 -7.68 -20.69 13.60
N PHE A 200 -8.24 -21.05 14.78
CA PHE A 200 -7.45 -21.45 15.95
C PHE A 200 -7.57 -22.93 16.32
N GLY A 201 -8.45 -23.70 15.64
CA GLY A 201 -8.77 -25.08 16.00
C GLY A 201 -9.63 -25.14 17.28
N ASP A 202 -9.51 -26.26 18.01
CA ASP A 202 -10.33 -26.50 19.23
C ASP A 202 -9.82 -25.76 20.48
N VAL A 203 -8.64 -25.16 20.42
CA VAL A 203 -8.04 -24.40 21.55
C VAL A 203 -8.49 -22.95 21.44
N ILE A 204 -9.73 -22.67 21.83
CA ILE A 204 -10.30 -21.33 21.74
C ILE A 204 -10.37 -20.74 23.13
N GLN A 205 -9.52 -19.74 23.37
CA GLN A 205 -9.63 -18.83 24.52
C GLN A 205 -10.00 -17.43 23.99
N ASP A 206 -10.87 -16.74 24.71
CA ASP A 206 -11.16 -15.32 24.48
C ASP A 206 -11.80 -14.99 23.11
N ILE A 207 -12.82 -15.75 22.67
CA ILE A 207 -13.57 -15.49 21.43
C ILE A 207 -14.13 -14.05 21.41
N GLU A 208 -14.49 -13.52 22.56
CA GLU A 208 -15.04 -12.17 22.69
C GLU A 208 -14.03 -11.07 22.27
N LEU A 209 -12.72 -11.39 22.27
CA LEU A 209 -11.69 -10.48 21.79
C LEU A 209 -11.60 -10.41 20.27
N LEU A 210 -12.24 -11.32 19.52
CA LEU A 210 -12.38 -11.16 18.08
C LEU A 210 -13.21 -9.93 17.75
N PRO A 211 -12.87 -9.20 16.66
CA PRO A 211 -13.64 -8.04 16.23
C PRO A 211 -15.05 -8.47 15.81
N ASP A 212 -16.04 -7.60 15.94
CA ASP A 212 -17.40 -7.86 15.47
C ASP A 212 -17.49 -7.85 13.94
N HIS A 213 -16.60 -7.10 13.32
CA HIS A 213 -16.45 -7.01 11.87
C HIS A 213 -15.02 -6.60 11.52
N LEU A 214 -14.67 -6.77 10.25
CA LEU A 214 -13.43 -6.29 9.66
C LEU A 214 -13.75 -5.44 8.44
N ASP A 215 -13.28 -4.21 8.44
CA ASP A 215 -13.39 -3.32 7.30
C ASP A 215 -12.21 -3.55 6.34
N LEU A 216 -12.55 -3.86 5.09
CA LEU A 216 -11.63 -4.13 3.99
C LEU A 216 -11.82 -3.05 2.92
N ILE A 217 -10.75 -2.38 2.55
CA ILE A 217 -10.78 -1.23 1.65
C ILE A 217 -9.79 -1.49 0.52
N SER A 218 -10.23 -1.42 -0.74
CA SER A 218 -9.29 -1.47 -1.86
C SER A 218 -8.42 -0.21 -1.87
N ALA A 219 -7.10 -0.37 -1.95
CA ALA A 219 -6.20 0.75 -2.20
C ALA A 219 -6.63 1.49 -3.46
N ARG A 220 -6.75 2.83 -3.37
CA ARG A 220 -7.43 3.61 -4.40
C ARG A 220 -6.86 5.02 -4.57
N THR A 221 -7.06 5.56 -5.76
CA THR A 221 -7.00 7.00 -6.05
C THR A 221 -8.41 7.54 -6.15
N GLU A 222 -8.59 8.80 -5.84
CA GLU A 222 -9.86 9.52 -5.89
C GLU A 222 -9.76 10.69 -6.86
N PHE A 223 -10.75 10.81 -7.75
CA PHE A 223 -10.86 11.91 -8.70
C PHE A 223 -12.16 12.67 -8.43
N TYR A 224 -12.05 13.96 -8.22
CA TYR A 224 -13.18 14.86 -7.98
C TYR A 224 -13.47 15.69 -9.22
N GLU A 225 -14.64 15.51 -9.83
CA GLU A 225 -15.06 16.33 -10.99
C GLU A 225 -15.38 17.77 -10.60
N LYS A 226 -15.87 17.98 -9.35
CA LYS A 226 -16.24 19.29 -8.80
C LYS A 226 -16.00 19.29 -7.29
N PRO A 227 -15.73 20.46 -6.66
CA PRO A 227 -15.71 20.59 -5.21
C PRO A 227 -17.02 20.03 -4.59
N ALA A 228 -16.88 19.29 -3.48
CA ALA A 228 -17.99 18.64 -2.77
C ALA A 228 -18.75 17.54 -3.55
N ALA A 229 -18.30 17.11 -4.73
CA ALA A 229 -18.84 15.94 -5.41
C ALA A 229 -18.31 14.65 -4.77
N LEU A 230 -19.06 13.55 -4.91
CA LEU A 230 -18.54 12.23 -4.56
C LEU A 230 -17.46 11.83 -5.56
N PRO A 231 -16.31 11.33 -5.10
CA PRO A 231 -15.21 10.98 -5.98
C PRO A 231 -15.54 9.79 -6.90
N THR A 232 -14.95 9.79 -8.06
CA THR A 232 -14.72 8.57 -8.84
C THR A 232 -13.48 7.89 -8.29
N VAL A 233 -13.57 6.59 -8.01
CA VAL A 233 -12.52 5.80 -7.38
C VAL A 233 -11.95 4.81 -8.36
N GLU A 234 -10.64 4.74 -8.44
CA GLU A 234 -9.90 3.74 -9.19
C GLU A 234 -8.94 2.97 -8.27
N ARG A 235 -8.83 1.65 -8.47
CA ARG A 235 -7.86 0.84 -7.73
C ARG A 235 -6.44 1.31 -8.00
N SER A 236 -5.62 1.30 -6.96
CA SER A 236 -4.28 1.85 -7.01
C SER A 236 -3.32 1.09 -6.09
N SER A 237 -2.06 1.51 -6.05
CA SER A 237 -1.09 1.02 -5.09
C SER A 237 -1.31 1.63 -3.70
N ILE A 238 -0.75 0.98 -2.67
CA ILE A 238 -0.77 1.51 -1.30
C ILE A 238 -0.18 2.91 -1.23
N LYS A 239 0.93 3.18 -1.93
CA LYS A 239 1.57 4.49 -1.98
C LYS A 239 0.62 5.60 -2.47
N MET A 240 -0.18 5.30 -3.49
CA MET A 240 -1.16 6.25 -4.03
C MET A 240 -2.38 6.40 -3.12
N ASP A 241 -2.80 5.34 -2.43
CA ASP A 241 -3.86 5.44 -1.42
C ASP A 241 -3.43 6.33 -0.26
N LEU A 242 -2.20 6.19 0.20
CA LEU A 242 -1.66 7.05 1.25
C LEU A 242 -1.51 8.52 0.77
N HIS A 243 -1.18 8.72 -0.51
CA HIS A 243 -1.01 10.07 -1.08
C HIS A 243 -2.30 10.91 -1.09
N ARG A 244 -3.47 10.29 -1.16
CA ARG A 244 -4.77 11.02 -1.14
C ARG A 244 -5.22 11.46 0.26
N ARG A 245 -4.50 11.10 1.34
CA ARG A 245 -4.87 11.42 2.71
C ARG A 245 -4.48 12.85 3.07
N ASP A 246 -5.11 13.39 4.10
CA ASP A 246 -5.00 14.81 4.44
C ASP A 246 -3.68 15.14 5.16
N PHE A 247 -3.29 14.33 6.15
CA PHE A 247 -2.15 14.61 7.04
C PHE A 247 -1.05 13.57 6.89
N THR A 248 0.23 14.01 6.89
CA THR A 248 1.40 13.13 6.83
C THR A 248 1.41 12.07 7.92
N ILE A 249 1.02 12.41 9.14
CA ILE A 249 0.94 11.49 10.29
C ILE A 249 -0.10 10.35 10.10
N ASN A 250 -1.02 10.49 9.16
CA ASN A 250 -2.01 9.48 8.80
C ASN A 250 -1.65 8.73 7.51
N THR A 251 -0.44 8.95 6.96
CA THR A 251 0.06 8.25 5.77
C THR A 251 1.03 7.11 6.10
N LEU A 252 1.10 6.71 7.36
CA LEU A 252 1.86 5.55 7.77
C LEU A 252 1.10 4.28 7.41
N ALA A 253 1.80 3.28 6.90
CA ALA A 253 1.24 1.98 6.59
C ALA A 253 2.09 0.85 7.17
N LEU A 254 1.42 -0.16 7.67
CA LEU A 254 2.01 -1.37 8.21
C LEU A 254 1.63 -2.55 7.33
N GLN A 255 2.60 -3.19 6.69
CA GLN A 255 2.36 -4.38 5.87
C GLN A 255 2.12 -5.60 6.74
N LEU A 256 1.16 -6.43 6.33
CA LEU A 256 0.72 -7.59 7.09
C LEU A 256 1.10 -8.92 6.44
N ASP A 257 1.39 -8.95 5.15
CA ASP A 257 1.52 -10.18 4.37
C ASP A 257 2.95 -10.71 4.28
N GLY A 258 3.07 -12.03 4.31
CA GLY A 258 4.30 -12.77 4.06
C GLY A 258 5.46 -12.39 5.00
N GLN A 259 6.65 -12.36 4.42
CA GLN A 259 7.88 -11.97 5.11
C GLN A 259 7.95 -10.49 5.49
N HIS A 260 7.00 -9.69 5.00
CA HIS A 260 6.91 -8.25 5.25
C HIS A 260 5.98 -7.91 6.43
N PHE A 261 5.45 -8.91 7.15
CA PHE A 261 4.61 -8.67 8.32
C PHE A 261 5.33 -7.81 9.36
N GLY A 262 4.79 -6.63 9.64
CA GLY A 262 5.41 -5.67 10.56
C GLY A 262 6.32 -4.63 9.87
N THR A 263 6.48 -4.67 8.55
CA THR A 263 7.22 -3.63 7.82
C THR A 263 6.42 -2.34 7.82
N LEU A 264 7.02 -1.28 8.36
CA LEU A 264 6.43 0.07 8.42
C LEU A 264 6.88 0.90 7.21
N TYR A 265 5.92 1.48 6.51
CA TYR A 265 6.15 2.40 5.40
C TYR A 265 5.81 3.84 5.79
N ASP A 266 6.75 4.74 5.54
CA ASP A 266 6.61 6.18 5.67
C ASP A 266 7.11 6.87 4.39
N PHE A 267 6.20 7.09 3.45
CA PHE A 267 6.55 7.72 2.17
C PHE A 267 6.58 9.26 2.23
N TRP A 268 6.00 9.86 3.28
CA TRP A 268 5.71 11.29 3.31
C TRP A 268 6.27 12.00 4.54
N GLY A 269 7.10 11.31 5.34
CA GLY A 269 7.75 11.86 6.53
C GLY A 269 6.85 12.00 7.75
N GLY A 270 5.81 11.17 7.82
CA GLY A 270 4.86 11.16 8.95
C GLY A 270 5.50 10.84 10.28
N LEU A 271 6.52 9.96 10.33
CA LEU A 271 7.26 9.63 11.55
C LEU A 271 8.01 10.84 12.12
N ALA A 272 8.67 11.60 11.25
CA ALA A 272 9.37 12.80 11.67
C ALA A 272 8.38 13.86 12.19
N ASP A 273 7.26 14.05 11.49
CA ASP A 273 6.23 14.98 11.92
C ASP A 273 5.60 14.56 13.27
N LEU A 274 5.46 13.24 13.52
CA LEU A 274 5.02 12.71 14.83
C LEU A 274 6.03 12.99 15.93
N GLN A 275 7.32 12.74 15.70
CA GLN A 275 8.39 13.00 16.67
C GLN A 275 8.51 14.48 17.02
N ASP A 276 8.33 15.35 16.03
CA ASP A 276 8.38 16.80 16.18
C ASP A 276 7.06 17.39 16.75
N GLY A 277 6.01 16.58 16.94
CA GLY A 277 4.68 17.05 17.35
C GLY A 277 4.02 17.97 16.33
N LYS A 278 4.30 17.77 15.04
CA LYS A 278 3.81 18.61 13.94
C LYS A 278 2.62 17.96 13.24
N ILE A 279 1.60 18.78 12.96
CA ILE A 279 0.50 18.41 12.06
C ILE A 279 0.76 19.09 10.73
N LYS A 280 1.11 18.28 9.73
CA LYS A 280 1.42 18.74 8.38
C LYS A 280 0.43 18.20 7.37
N VAL A 281 -0.10 19.10 6.55
CA VAL A 281 -1.03 18.76 5.47
C VAL A 281 -0.25 18.21 4.28
N LEU A 282 -0.72 17.12 3.70
CA LEU A 282 -0.09 16.52 2.52
C LEU A 282 -0.42 17.31 1.25
N HIS A 283 -1.62 17.88 1.16
CA HIS A 283 -2.08 18.65 0.01
C HIS A 283 -2.53 20.05 0.43
N ALA A 284 -2.11 21.07 -0.33
CA ALA A 284 -2.45 22.47 -0.04
C ALA A 284 -3.96 22.79 -0.14
N LEU A 285 -4.76 21.89 -0.71
CA LEU A 285 -6.20 22.05 -0.92
C LEU A 285 -7.05 21.13 -0.01
N SER A 286 -6.46 20.58 1.06
CA SER A 286 -7.18 19.71 2.01
C SER A 286 -8.16 20.48 2.91
N PHE A 287 -8.22 21.81 2.82
CA PHE A 287 -9.12 22.69 3.59
C PHE A 287 -9.70 23.78 2.70
#